data_47885f00500f2d0d95f329f8c6275b94
#
_entry.id   47885f00500f2d0d95f329f8c6275b94
#
_cell.length_a   1.000
_cell.length_b   1.000
_cell.length_c   1.000
_cell.angle_alpha   90.00
_cell.angle_beta   90.00
_cell.angle_gamma   90.00
#
_symmetry.space_group_name_H-M   'P 1'
#
loop_
_entity.id
_entity.type
_entity.pdbx_description
1 polymer ?
#
loop_
_entity_poly.entity_id
_entity_poly.type
_entity_poly.pdbx_seq_one_letter_code
_entity_poly.pdbx_strand_id
1 'polypeptide(L)'
;YRIHKYKGYRSKNDATWNNFHSTSTFSSTAYAGLTSFYGSLGLEHSTNAYALNGATPLIYSILNVKYLLTNEHMPDNDIFTYYSGNDGEFLYKNEYVLPIAYMVPGDIDENLLYTVETNPFNVQNNFLYHATGIDNIMTPISYDENGTKVTITPDKNMFVYVYVQNKNIETIYGYINSDSYNFTGVNHGRTL
;
A
#
# COMPACT_ATOMS: atom_id res chain seq x y z
N TYR A 1 -15.95 0.94 8.72
CA TYR A 1 -14.63 0.38 8.39
C TYR A 1 -14.63 -0.27 7.02
N ARG A 2 -13.41 -0.46 6.48
CA ARG A 2 -13.18 -1.12 5.20
C ARG A 2 -12.39 -2.41 5.38
N ILE A 3 -12.56 -3.31 4.41
CA ILE A 3 -11.80 -4.57 4.33
C ILE A 3 -10.99 -4.52 3.04
N HIS A 4 -9.72 -4.88 3.10
CA HIS A 4 -8.89 -5.12 1.93
C HIS A 4 -8.67 -6.62 1.76
N LYS A 5 -9.04 -7.17 0.60
CA LYS A 5 -8.68 -8.54 0.23
C LYS A 5 -7.26 -8.51 -0.35
N TYR A 6 -6.28 -8.83 0.51
CA TYR A 6 -4.86 -8.67 0.22
C TYR A 6 -4.35 -9.74 -0.75
N LYS A 7 -4.77 -10.99 -0.58
CA LYS A 7 -4.48 -12.10 -1.48
C LYS A 7 -5.74 -12.93 -1.73
N GLY A 8 -5.73 -13.72 -2.83
CA GLY A 8 -6.87 -14.56 -3.19
C GLY A 8 -8.05 -13.79 -3.78
N TYR A 9 -7.88 -12.52 -4.18
CA TYR A 9 -8.94 -11.78 -4.87
C TYR A 9 -9.09 -12.26 -6.33
N ARG A 10 -10.33 -12.25 -6.83
CA ARG A 10 -10.66 -12.58 -8.22
C ARG A 10 -10.63 -11.34 -9.12
N SER A 11 -11.05 -10.21 -8.56
CA SER A 11 -11.08 -8.93 -9.25
C SER A 11 -10.99 -7.77 -8.26
N LYS A 12 -10.72 -6.56 -8.75
CA LYS A 12 -10.78 -5.33 -7.94
C LYS A 12 -12.18 -5.01 -7.40
N ASN A 13 -13.22 -5.70 -7.92
CA ASN A 13 -14.61 -5.51 -7.51
C ASN A 13 -15.12 -6.62 -6.57
N ASP A 14 -14.26 -7.43 -6.01
CA ASP A 14 -14.63 -8.50 -5.08
C ASP A 14 -15.46 -8.01 -3.88
N ALA A 15 -15.22 -6.78 -3.43
CA ALA A 15 -16.01 -6.15 -2.39
C ALA A 15 -17.50 -6.04 -2.75
N THR A 16 -17.80 -5.66 -3.99
CA THR A 16 -19.19 -5.57 -4.50
C THR A 16 -19.84 -6.95 -4.58
N TRP A 17 -19.10 -7.95 -5.04
CA TRP A 17 -19.58 -9.32 -5.13
C TRP A 17 -19.85 -9.97 -3.77
N ASN A 18 -19.04 -9.63 -2.77
CA ASN A 18 -19.09 -10.23 -1.44
C ASN A 18 -19.71 -9.32 -0.38
N ASN A 19 -20.34 -8.20 -0.79
CA ASN A 19 -21.08 -7.26 0.05
C ASN A 19 -20.26 -6.73 1.25
N PHE A 20 -19.02 -6.27 1.00
CA PHE A 20 -18.23 -5.54 2.00
C PHE A 20 -17.71 -4.22 1.44
N HIS A 21 -17.32 -3.30 2.32
CA HIS A 21 -16.75 -2.03 1.92
C HIS A 21 -15.25 -2.16 1.66
N SER A 22 -14.80 -1.74 0.50
CA SER A 22 -13.39 -1.68 0.11
C SER A 22 -13.07 -0.33 -0.53
N THR A 23 -11.79 -0.12 -0.80
CA THR A 23 -11.29 1.05 -1.53
C THR A 23 -10.67 0.66 -2.87
N SER A 24 -10.83 -0.60 -3.30
CA SER A 24 -10.38 -1.07 -4.60
C SER A 24 -11.58 -1.14 -5.55
N THR A 25 -11.37 -0.75 -6.81
CA THR A 25 -12.40 -0.84 -7.85
C THR A 25 -11.81 -0.92 -9.25
N PHE A 26 -12.58 -1.52 -10.15
CA PHE A 26 -12.46 -1.38 -11.59
C PHE A 26 -13.79 -0.83 -12.12
N SER A 27 -13.74 0.31 -12.81
CA SER A 27 -14.91 0.94 -13.39
C SER A 27 -14.52 1.80 -14.59
N SER A 28 -15.26 1.69 -15.69
CA SER A 28 -15.07 2.56 -16.85
C SER A 28 -15.31 4.05 -16.55
N THR A 29 -15.95 4.35 -15.42
CA THR A 29 -16.21 5.71 -14.93
C THR A 29 -15.42 6.03 -13.66
N ALA A 30 -14.26 5.39 -13.45
CA ALA A 30 -13.41 5.69 -12.31
C ALA A 30 -13.01 7.17 -12.31
N TYR A 31 -13.10 7.81 -11.13
CA TYR A 31 -12.77 9.23 -11.02
C TYR A 31 -11.25 9.43 -11.13
N ALA A 32 -10.83 10.23 -12.13
CA ALA A 32 -9.41 10.45 -12.42
C ALA A 32 -8.62 11.02 -11.24
N GLY A 33 -9.22 11.88 -10.43
CA GLY A 33 -8.59 12.40 -9.21
C GLY A 33 -8.23 11.31 -8.20
N LEU A 34 -9.09 10.29 -8.04
CA LEU A 34 -8.77 9.14 -7.18
C LEU A 34 -7.67 8.26 -7.76
N THR A 35 -7.69 7.98 -9.06
CA THR A 35 -6.63 7.18 -9.68
C THR A 35 -5.27 7.86 -9.57
N SER A 36 -5.21 9.20 -9.76
CA SER A 36 -4.01 9.99 -9.57
C SER A 36 -3.54 10.02 -8.12
N PHE A 37 -4.47 10.19 -7.18
CA PHE A 37 -4.17 10.16 -5.75
C PHE A 37 -3.59 8.81 -5.31
N TYR A 38 -4.15 7.69 -5.78
CA TYR A 38 -3.60 6.36 -5.52
C TYR A 38 -2.17 6.23 -6.07
N GLY A 39 -1.94 6.74 -7.28
CA GLY A 39 -0.61 6.74 -7.89
C GLY A 39 0.41 7.53 -7.07
N SER A 40 0.05 8.69 -6.56
CA SER A 40 0.95 9.49 -5.72
C SER A 40 1.32 8.82 -4.40
N LEU A 41 0.47 7.93 -3.90
CA LEU A 41 0.73 7.13 -2.70
C LEU A 41 1.52 5.84 -2.95
N GLY A 42 1.87 5.53 -4.21
CA GLY A 42 2.55 4.28 -4.58
C GLY A 42 1.64 3.06 -4.59
N LEU A 43 0.36 3.26 -4.85
CA LEU A 43 -0.64 2.21 -4.95
C LEU A 43 -0.91 1.84 -6.41
N GLU A 44 -1.33 0.60 -6.62
CA GLU A 44 -1.73 0.14 -7.95
C GLU A 44 -2.86 0.99 -8.51
N HIS A 45 -2.64 1.56 -9.70
CA HIS A 45 -3.61 2.42 -10.37
C HIS A 45 -3.52 2.34 -11.90
N SER A 46 -4.61 2.68 -12.56
CA SER A 46 -4.70 2.87 -14.00
C SER A 46 -5.83 3.87 -14.32
N THR A 47 -6.09 4.13 -15.58
CA THR A 47 -7.14 5.09 -16.00
C THR A 47 -8.52 4.75 -15.43
N ASN A 48 -8.83 3.47 -15.26
CA ASN A 48 -10.15 2.97 -14.89
C ASN A 48 -10.16 2.04 -13.68
N ALA A 49 -9.04 1.97 -12.96
CA ALA A 49 -8.92 1.10 -11.81
C ALA A 49 -7.95 1.64 -10.78
N TYR A 50 -8.19 1.32 -9.52
CA TYR A 50 -7.26 1.50 -8.42
C TYR A 50 -7.44 0.38 -7.39
N ALA A 51 -6.38 0.05 -6.69
CA ALA A 51 -6.37 -0.97 -5.66
C ALA A 51 -5.35 -0.65 -4.56
N LEU A 52 -5.53 -1.25 -3.38
CA LEU A 52 -4.61 -1.06 -2.25
C LEU A 52 -3.33 -1.91 -2.35
N ASN A 53 -3.07 -2.55 -3.48
CA ASN A 53 -1.81 -3.25 -3.70
C ASN A 53 -0.65 -2.25 -3.61
N GLY A 54 0.33 -2.55 -2.77
CA GLY A 54 1.43 -1.65 -2.43
C GLY A 54 1.15 -0.73 -1.24
N ALA A 55 0.02 -0.89 -0.55
CA ALA A 55 -0.29 -0.06 0.60
C ALA A 55 0.65 -0.34 1.78
N THR A 56 1.17 0.74 2.36
CA THR A 56 1.91 0.71 3.62
C THR A 56 0.94 0.70 4.81
N PRO A 57 1.39 0.40 6.03
CA PRO A 57 0.56 0.49 7.22
C PRO A 57 -0.08 1.87 7.43
N LEU A 58 0.63 2.95 7.10
CA LEU A 58 0.07 4.30 7.15
C LEU A 58 -1.15 4.43 6.23
N ILE A 59 -1.04 3.95 4.99
CA ILE A 59 -2.13 4.01 4.01
C ILE A 59 -3.35 3.20 4.47
N TYR A 60 -3.14 2.00 5.01
CA TYR A 60 -4.24 1.22 5.58
C TYR A 60 -4.93 1.97 6.71
N SER A 61 -4.16 2.67 7.55
CA SER A 61 -4.69 3.43 8.69
C SER A 61 -5.52 4.63 8.24
N ILE A 62 -4.98 5.49 7.37
CA ILE A 62 -5.68 6.71 6.91
C ILE A 62 -6.88 6.42 6.02
N LEU A 63 -6.89 5.30 5.28
CA LEU A 63 -8.02 4.88 4.46
C LEU A 63 -9.06 4.03 5.22
N ASN A 64 -8.97 3.98 6.55
CA ASN A 64 -9.91 3.25 7.41
C ASN A 64 -10.02 1.75 7.08
N VAL A 65 -8.91 1.12 6.67
CA VAL A 65 -8.88 -0.33 6.43
C VAL A 65 -8.65 -1.04 7.76
N LYS A 66 -9.72 -1.59 8.30
CA LYS A 66 -9.71 -2.26 9.60
C LYS A 66 -9.29 -3.72 9.52
N TYR A 67 -9.60 -4.37 8.40
CA TYR A 67 -9.31 -5.78 8.23
C TYR A 67 -8.60 -6.06 6.91
N LEU A 68 -7.64 -6.98 6.96
CA LEU A 68 -7.06 -7.64 5.80
C LEU A 68 -7.61 -9.06 5.71
N LEU A 69 -8.17 -9.40 4.56
CA LEU A 69 -8.58 -10.76 4.21
C LEU A 69 -7.54 -11.37 3.27
N THR A 70 -7.06 -12.55 3.56
CA THR A 70 -6.04 -13.25 2.76
C THR A 70 -6.29 -14.76 2.76
N ASN A 71 -5.83 -15.45 1.74
CA ASN A 71 -5.82 -16.91 1.66
C ASN A 71 -4.48 -17.54 2.08
N GLU A 72 -3.54 -16.73 2.58
CA GLU A 72 -2.26 -17.16 3.10
C GLU A 72 -2.09 -16.67 4.53
N HIS A 73 -1.44 -17.48 5.35
CA HIS A 73 -1.13 -17.08 6.70
C HIS A 73 -0.04 -15.99 6.68
N MET A 74 -0.32 -14.85 7.32
CA MET A 74 0.66 -13.77 7.46
C MET A 74 1.50 -14.00 8.72
N PRO A 75 2.81 -13.68 8.69
CA PRO A 75 3.61 -13.65 9.91
C PRO A 75 3.04 -12.67 10.94
N ASP A 76 3.14 -13.01 12.20
CA ASP A 76 2.76 -12.11 13.29
C ASP A 76 3.60 -10.83 13.24
N ASN A 77 2.93 -9.71 13.42
CA ASN A 77 3.57 -8.40 13.47
C ASN A 77 2.75 -7.44 14.36
N ASP A 78 3.35 -6.33 14.75
CA ASP A 78 2.72 -5.36 15.66
C ASP A 78 1.59 -4.53 15.01
N ILE A 79 1.39 -4.66 13.70
CA ILE A 79 0.42 -3.84 12.95
C ILE A 79 -0.86 -4.61 12.69
N PHE A 80 -0.72 -5.88 12.26
CA PHE A 80 -1.84 -6.75 11.91
C PHE A 80 -1.84 -7.97 12.81
N THR A 81 -2.90 -8.11 13.62
CA THR A 81 -3.09 -9.25 14.50
C THR A 81 -4.09 -10.23 13.89
N TYR A 82 -3.82 -11.52 14.03
CA TYR A 82 -4.78 -12.55 13.63
C TYR A 82 -6.10 -12.36 14.36
N TYR A 83 -7.19 -12.29 13.64
CA TYR A 83 -8.52 -12.09 14.21
C TYR A 83 -9.39 -13.34 14.12
N SER A 84 -9.48 -13.95 12.95
CA SER A 84 -10.24 -15.19 12.72
C SER A 84 -9.84 -15.81 11.38
N GLY A 85 -10.23 -17.06 11.14
CA GLY A 85 -10.09 -17.72 9.85
C GLY A 85 -11.00 -18.92 9.73
N ASN A 86 -11.37 -19.24 8.50
CA ASN A 86 -12.17 -20.41 8.13
C ASN A 86 -11.89 -20.78 6.68
N ASP A 87 -11.91 -22.08 6.37
CA ASP A 87 -11.82 -22.63 5.00
C ASP A 87 -10.65 -22.10 4.16
N GLY A 88 -9.49 -21.86 4.79
CA GLY A 88 -8.30 -21.36 4.11
C GLY A 88 -8.30 -19.85 3.84
N GLU A 89 -9.25 -19.12 4.40
CA GLU A 89 -9.24 -17.66 4.46
C GLU A 89 -8.89 -17.19 5.87
N PHE A 90 -8.06 -16.15 5.97
CA PHE A 90 -7.57 -15.59 7.23
C PHE A 90 -7.90 -14.11 7.28
N LEU A 91 -8.41 -13.67 8.42
CA LEU A 91 -8.75 -12.28 8.68
C LEU A 91 -7.78 -11.71 9.73
N TYR A 92 -7.12 -10.63 9.38
CA TYR A 92 -6.21 -9.90 10.27
C TYR A 92 -6.80 -8.52 10.56
N LYS A 93 -6.68 -8.09 11.80
CA LYS A 93 -7.13 -6.78 12.24
C LYS A 93 -5.97 -5.79 12.24
N ASN A 94 -6.17 -4.62 11.64
CA ASN A 94 -5.26 -3.49 11.76
C ASN A 94 -5.49 -2.80 13.12
N GLU A 95 -4.46 -2.76 13.95
CA GLU A 95 -4.56 -2.18 15.30
C GLU A 95 -4.46 -0.65 15.28
N TYR A 96 -4.01 -0.05 14.19
CA TYR A 96 -3.78 1.39 14.04
C TYR A 96 -4.79 2.08 13.10
N VAL A 97 -5.96 1.48 12.89
CA VAL A 97 -6.96 2.03 11.99
C VAL A 97 -7.50 3.37 12.50
N LEU A 98 -7.47 4.39 11.66
CA LEU A 98 -8.13 5.67 11.93
C LEU A 98 -9.64 5.57 11.62
N PRO A 99 -10.48 6.39 12.27
CA PRO A 99 -11.89 6.48 11.92
C PRO A 99 -12.07 7.00 10.48
N ILE A 100 -13.27 6.80 9.91
CA ILE A 100 -13.58 7.24 8.53
C ILE A 100 -13.49 8.76 8.36
N ALA A 101 -13.61 9.49 9.44
CA ALA A 101 -13.42 10.94 9.51
C ALA A 101 -12.55 11.27 10.73
N TYR A 102 -11.52 12.07 10.51
CA TYR A 102 -10.62 12.56 11.55
C TYR A 102 -10.22 14.00 11.25
N MET A 103 -9.84 14.73 12.30
CA MET A 103 -9.42 16.11 12.15
C MET A 103 -7.94 16.20 11.82
N VAL A 104 -7.61 17.13 10.93
CA VAL A 104 -6.25 17.52 10.56
C VAL A 104 -6.15 19.04 10.62
N PRO A 105 -4.94 19.64 10.65
CA PRO A 105 -4.76 21.09 10.52
C PRO A 105 -5.46 21.64 9.28
N GLY A 106 -6.02 22.86 9.38
CA GLY A 106 -6.86 23.43 8.34
C GLY A 106 -6.12 23.84 7.06
N ASP A 107 -4.80 23.90 7.11
CA ASP A 107 -3.89 24.26 6.02
C ASP A 107 -3.22 23.03 5.38
N ILE A 108 -3.67 21.82 5.72
CA ILE A 108 -3.02 20.58 5.25
C ILE A 108 -3.04 20.46 3.72
N ASP A 109 -4.12 20.85 3.07
CA ASP A 109 -4.30 20.74 1.63
C ASP A 109 -3.33 21.63 0.84
N GLU A 110 -2.94 22.80 1.37
CA GLU A 110 -1.97 23.70 0.77
C GLU A 110 -0.55 23.13 0.79
N ASN A 111 -0.26 22.23 1.71
CA ASN A 111 1.06 21.68 1.97
C ASN A 111 1.26 20.26 1.45
N LEU A 112 0.22 19.62 0.91
CA LEU A 112 0.33 18.26 0.42
C LEU A 112 1.07 18.18 -0.93
N LEU A 113 2.04 17.27 -1.01
CA LEU A 113 2.89 17.08 -2.18
C LEU A 113 2.33 16.09 -3.23
N TYR A 114 1.14 15.57 -3.05
CA TYR A 114 0.60 14.49 -3.90
C TYR A 114 0.43 14.86 -5.38
N THR A 115 0.49 16.15 -5.72
CA THR A 115 0.37 16.62 -7.10
C THR A 115 1.71 16.88 -7.79
N VAL A 116 2.79 17.01 -7.04
CA VAL A 116 4.11 17.46 -7.56
C VAL A 116 5.25 16.47 -7.23
N GLU A 117 5.13 15.72 -6.14
CA GLU A 117 6.13 14.75 -5.74
C GLU A 117 5.90 13.42 -6.46
N THR A 118 6.97 12.82 -6.96
CA THR A 118 6.94 11.54 -7.69
C THR A 118 7.35 10.35 -6.84
N ASN A 119 7.98 10.59 -5.69
CA ASN A 119 8.33 9.55 -4.74
C ASN A 119 7.20 9.35 -3.73
N PRO A 120 6.49 8.22 -3.74
CA PRO A 120 5.33 7.99 -2.88
C PRO A 120 5.67 7.98 -1.39
N PHE A 121 6.90 7.67 -1.01
CA PHE A 121 7.33 7.71 0.39
C PHE A 121 7.45 9.15 0.90
N ASN A 122 7.91 10.07 0.05
CA ASN A 122 7.93 11.49 0.38
C ASN A 122 6.51 12.05 0.51
N VAL A 123 5.58 11.64 -0.35
CA VAL A 123 4.16 12.02 -0.24
C VAL A 123 3.57 11.54 1.09
N GLN A 124 3.83 10.29 1.47
CA GLN A 124 3.32 9.73 2.72
C GLN A 124 3.93 10.39 3.96
N ASN A 125 5.25 10.64 3.96
CA ASN A 125 5.92 11.38 5.03
C ASN A 125 5.38 12.81 5.15
N ASN A 126 5.22 13.51 4.02
CA ASN A 126 4.67 14.86 3.98
C ASN A 126 3.25 14.91 4.56
N PHE A 127 2.39 13.97 4.15
CA PHE A 127 1.03 13.88 4.70
C PHE A 127 1.06 13.70 6.22
N LEU A 128 1.86 12.76 6.72
CA LEU A 128 1.93 12.48 8.16
C LEU A 128 2.46 13.69 8.93
N TYR A 129 3.50 14.34 8.42
CA TYR A 129 4.07 15.53 9.04
C TYR A 129 3.04 16.66 9.18
N HIS A 130 2.34 17.00 8.11
CA HIS A 130 1.33 18.07 8.15
C HIS A 130 0.07 17.68 8.93
N ALA A 131 -0.27 16.39 8.98
CA ALA A 131 -1.40 15.92 9.76
C ALA A 131 -1.13 15.84 11.27
N THR A 132 0.11 15.56 11.70
CA THR A 132 0.40 15.17 13.09
C THR A 132 1.64 15.81 13.68
N GLY A 133 2.51 16.44 12.89
CA GLY A 133 3.83 16.92 13.29
C GLY A 133 4.90 15.80 13.42
N ILE A 134 4.56 14.55 13.10
CA ILE A 134 5.52 13.43 13.14
C ILE A 134 6.32 13.43 11.84
N ASP A 135 7.64 13.46 11.96
CA ASP A 135 8.55 13.53 10.84
C ASP A 135 9.10 12.13 10.47
N ASN A 136 9.26 11.90 9.16
CA ASN A 136 10.05 10.83 8.55
C ASN A 136 9.86 9.41 9.12
N ILE A 137 8.65 8.87 9.05
CA ILE A 137 8.40 7.46 9.40
C ILE A 137 8.99 6.49 8.37
N MET A 138 9.14 6.94 7.12
CA MET A 138 9.81 6.20 6.05
C MET A 138 11.14 6.85 5.76
N THR A 139 12.21 6.15 6.06
CA THR A 139 13.58 6.63 5.86
C THR A 139 14.23 5.85 4.72
N PRO A 140 15.03 6.52 3.86
CA PRO A 140 15.81 5.84 2.84
C PRO A 140 16.75 4.82 3.47
N ILE A 141 16.89 3.66 2.84
CA ILE A 141 17.88 2.66 3.19
C ILE A 141 18.93 2.58 2.09
N SER A 142 20.18 2.36 2.48
CA SER A 142 21.26 2.13 1.52
C SER A 142 21.08 0.81 0.78
N TYR A 143 21.47 0.79 -0.48
CA TYR A 143 21.45 -0.40 -1.32
C TYR A 143 22.64 -0.42 -2.26
N ASP A 144 23.01 -1.61 -2.69
CA ASP A 144 24.01 -1.84 -3.73
C ASP A 144 23.30 -2.13 -5.05
N GLU A 145 23.72 -1.45 -6.11
CA GLU A 145 23.18 -1.64 -7.46
C GLU A 145 24.25 -2.22 -8.39
N ASN A 146 23.89 -3.30 -9.08
CA ASN A 146 24.74 -3.90 -10.10
C ASN A 146 23.90 -4.27 -11.32
N GLY A 147 23.87 -3.39 -12.29
CA GLY A 147 23.06 -3.56 -13.52
C GLY A 147 21.56 -3.58 -13.22
N THR A 148 20.92 -4.73 -13.36
CA THR A 148 19.49 -4.91 -13.08
C THR A 148 19.19 -5.46 -11.69
N LYS A 149 20.22 -5.66 -10.87
CA LYS A 149 20.10 -6.24 -9.54
C LYS A 149 20.33 -5.17 -8.48
N VAL A 150 19.40 -5.07 -7.54
CA VAL A 150 19.52 -4.26 -6.33
C VAL A 150 19.61 -5.19 -5.13
N THR A 151 20.55 -4.94 -4.25
CA THR A 151 20.73 -5.68 -3.01
C THR A 151 20.54 -4.74 -1.82
N ILE A 152 19.66 -5.11 -0.91
CA ILE A 152 19.34 -4.35 0.31
C ILE A 152 19.71 -5.21 1.50
N THR A 153 20.51 -4.66 2.43
CA THR A 153 20.91 -5.34 3.67
C THR A 153 20.46 -4.49 4.86
N PRO A 154 19.30 -4.77 5.45
CA PRO A 154 18.80 -4.03 6.60
C PRO A 154 19.64 -4.32 7.86
N ASP A 155 19.87 -3.30 8.68
CA ASP A 155 20.61 -3.43 9.95
C ASP A 155 19.82 -4.16 11.04
N LYS A 156 18.50 -4.25 10.88
CA LYS A 156 17.57 -4.89 11.82
C LYS A 156 16.32 -5.41 11.11
N ASN A 157 15.53 -6.20 11.80
CA ASN A 157 14.21 -6.57 11.31
C ASN A 157 13.34 -5.33 11.11
N MET A 158 12.90 -5.12 9.86
CA MET A 158 12.05 -3.98 9.46
C MET A 158 11.25 -4.33 8.23
N PHE A 159 10.17 -3.59 8.01
CA PHE A 159 9.52 -3.58 6.71
C PHE A 159 10.36 -2.75 5.73
N VAL A 160 10.64 -3.32 4.57
CA VAL A 160 11.34 -2.65 3.47
C VAL A 160 10.35 -2.49 2.33
N TYR A 161 10.21 -1.26 1.85
CA TYR A 161 9.34 -0.92 0.73
C TYR A 161 10.18 -0.49 -0.46
N VAL A 162 9.86 -1.01 -1.62
CA VAL A 162 10.57 -0.69 -2.87
C VAL A 162 9.59 -0.08 -3.86
N TYR A 163 9.94 1.08 -4.40
CA TYR A 163 9.18 1.73 -5.47
C TYR A 163 10.05 1.89 -6.71
N VAL A 164 9.55 1.42 -7.85
CA VAL A 164 10.25 1.49 -9.13
C VAL A 164 9.52 2.45 -10.05
N GLN A 165 10.17 3.54 -10.41
CA GLN A 165 9.57 4.57 -11.27
C GLN A 165 9.48 4.17 -12.75
N ASN A 166 10.25 3.15 -13.18
CA ASN A 166 10.31 2.76 -14.58
C ASN A 166 9.06 1.95 -14.99
N LYS A 167 8.16 2.60 -15.70
CA LYS A 167 6.90 2.01 -16.19
C LYS A 167 7.08 0.91 -17.25
N ASN A 168 8.28 0.70 -17.76
CA ASN A 168 8.57 -0.38 -18.69
C ASN A 168 8.89 -1.71 -17.98
N ILE A 169 9.05 -1.69 -16.66
CA ILE A 169 9.29 -2.87 -15.85
C ILE A 169 7.95 -3.41 -15.35
N GLU A 170 7.48 -4.51 -15.90
CA GLU A 170 6.23 -5.15 -15.50
C GLU A 170 6.42 -6.07 -14.29
N THR A 171 7.56 -6.76 -14.22
CA THR A 171 7.80 -7.81 -13.23
C THR A 171 9.16 -7.64 -12.59
N ILE A 172 9.22 -7.80 -11.27
CA ILE A 172 10.44 -7.87 -10.48
C ILE A 172 10.49 -9.22 -9.76
N TYR A 173 11.65 -9.83 -9.76
CA TYR A 173 11.94 -11.02 -8.95
C TYR A 173 12.73 -10.60 -7.74
N GLY A 174 12.20 -10.90 -6.56
CA GLY A 174 12.84 -10.64 -5.27
C GLY A 174 13.29 -11.93 -4.60
N TYR A 175 14.32 -11.83 -3.80
CA TYR A 175 14.81 -12.93 -2.97
C TYR A 175 14.98 -12.41 -1.55
N ILE A 176 14.35 -13.08 -0.58
CA ILE A 176 14.52 -12.83 0.84
C ILE A 176 15.06 -14.10 1.44
N ASN A 177 16.33 -14.06 1.89
CA ASN A 177 17.08 -15.27 2.25
C ASN A 177 17.13 -16.26 1.06
N SER A 178 16.47 -17.43 1.21
CA SER A 178 16.39 -18.45 0.14
C SER A 178 15.05 -18.48 -0.56
N ASP A 179 14.10 -17.67 -0.13
CA ASP A 179 12.75 -17.65 -0.70
C ASP A 179 12.68 -16.68 -1.88
N SER A 180 12.04 -17.11 -2.95
CA SER A 180 11.82 -16.30 -4.15
C SER A 180 10.42 -15.74 -4.19
N TYR A 181 10.32 -14.49 -4.61
CA TYR A 181 9.05 -13.75 -4.75
C TYR A 181 8.95 -13.20 -6.16
N ASN A 182 7.74 -13.18 -6.69
CA ASN A 182 7.44 -12.62 -8.00
C ASN A 182 6.43 -11.48 -7.84
N PHE A 183 6.84 -10.27 -8.20
CA PHE A 183 6.02 -9.07 -8.13
C PHE A 183 5.64 -8.63 -9.55
N THR A 184 4.42 -8.89 -9.96
CA THR A 184 3.86 -8.48 -11.26
C THR A 184 3.11 -7.17 -11.16
N GLY A 185 2.89 -6.48 -12.28
CA GLY A 185 2.14 -5.22 -12.33
C GLY A 185 2.88 -4.04 -11.69
N VAL A 186 4.20 -4.09 -11.65
CA VAL A 186 5.04 -3.01 -11.11
C VAL A 186 4.92 -1.74 -11.97
N ASN A 187 4.72 -1.89 -13.28
CA ASN A 187 4.45 -0.81 -14.22
C ASN A 187 3.16 -0.03 -13.93
N HIS A 188 2.28 -0.54 -13.09
CA HIS A 188 1.10 0.19 -12.58
C HIS A 188 1.42 1.08 -11.36
N GLY A 189 2.70 1.32 -11.07
CA GLY A 189 3.17 2.28 -10.09
C GLY A 189 2.93 1.89 -8.64
N ARG A 190 2.88 0.60 -8.32
CA ARG A 190 2.72 0.13 -6.95
C ARG A 190 4.05 -0.04 -6.22
N THR A 191 4.01 0.19 -4.93
CA THR A 191 5.08 -0.19 -3.99
C THR A 191 5.09 -1.73 -3.77
N LEU A 192 6.25 -2.27 -3.55
CA LEU A 192 6.50 -3.68 -3.24
C LEU A 192 6.89 -3.84 -1.80
#